data_76db1dc2d8a53984c708da2904b79ad5
#
_entry.id   76db1dc2d8a53984c708da2904b79ad5
#
_cell.length_a   1.000
_cell.length_b   1.000
_cell.length_c   1.000
_cell.angle_alpha   90.00
_cell.angle_beta   90.00
_cell.angle_gamma   90.00
#
_symmetry.space_group_name_H-M   'P 1'
#
loop_
_entity.id
_entity.type
_entity.pdbx_description
1 polymer ?
#
loop_
_entity_poly.entity_id
_entity_poly.type
_entity_poly.pdbx_seq_one_letter_code
_entity_poly.pdbx_strand_id
1 'polypeptide(L)'
;MVNKYVTDYDGEYVVSGVVVKNGRKHQDRFWIPHTVPNSDHTKVAYVVGNGRSRVDFSGVAMKLSFLSTAGGGHFGKYKGQCYGCNRIYQDWNPDFLVVTHPGLADEIVESGYAEDNVVFGRAKSVLEHPEHITLVPHDPRMNCGATATYLACFHGHKKIYLYGFDNQNTNPTMNNNVYAGTEFYGQVDENQGDQVWISNMKRIFDTYNDVDFVRVVTDGMEEEMPEAWKWCKNFRQLKTWDFVIEADI
;
A
#
# COMPACT_ATOMS: atom_id res chain seq x y z
N MET A 1 19.11 -21.11 -0.92
CA MET A 1 18.35 -19.86 -0.72
C MET A 1 16.89 -20.17 -0.94
N VAL A 2 16.03 -19.88 0.01
CA VAL A 2 14.60 -20.20 -0.06
C VAL A 2 13.87 -18.94 -0.47
N ASN A 3 13.30 -18.98 -1.64
CA ASN A 3 12.50 -17.89 -2.17
C ASN A 3 11.04 -18.12 -1.79
N LYS A 4 10.40 -17.16 -1.16
CA LYS A 4 9.13 -17.33 -0.47
C LYS A 4 8.00 -16.57 -1.14
N TYR A 5 6.85 -17.22 -1.29
CA TYR A 5 5.59 -16.54 -1.56
C TYR A 5 4.44 -17.25 -0.84
N VAL A 6 3.50 -16.49 -0.37
CA VAL A 6 2.35 -17.01 0.37
C VAL A 6 1.35 -17.62 -0.60
N THR A 7 0.89 -18.82 -0.32
CA THR A 7 -0.08 -19.52 -1.14
C THR A 7 -1.43 -19.68 -0.48
N ASP A 8 -1.49 -19.63 0.86
CA ASP A 8 -2.70 -19.88 1.61
C ASP A 8 -2.62 -19.22 2.99
N TYR A 9 -3.78 -19.08 3.66
CA TYR A 9 -3.90 -18.51 4.99
C TYR A 9 -4.85 -19.34 5.85
N ASP A 10 -4.35 -19.80 6.99
CA ASP A 10 -5.11 -20.57 7.98
C ASP A 10 -4.63 -20.22 9.40
N GLY A 11 -4.74 -18.93 9.79
CA GLY A 11 -4.14 -18.41 11.04
C GLY A 11 -2.62 -18.32 11.03
N GLU A 12 -1.99 -18.96 10.07
CA GLU A 12 -0.57 -18.96 9.77
C GLU A 12 -0.37 -18.80 8.27
N TYR A 13 0.79 -18.25 7.87
CA TYR A 13 1.14 -18.22 6.46
C TYR A 13 1.65 -19.59 5.99
N VAL A 14 1.06 -20.10 4.94
CA VAL A 14 1.69 -21.13 4.14
C VAL A 14 2.56 -20.46 3.10
N VAL A 15 3.84 -20.63 3.23
CA VAL A 15 4.82 -20.07 2.29
C VAL A 15 5.22 -21.15 1.32
N SER A 16 5.00 -20.90 0.04
CA SER A 16 5.63 -21.64 -1.04
C SER A 16 6.94 -20.96 -1.40
N GLY A 17 8.01 -21.71 -1.35
CA GLY A 17 9.32 -21.24 -1.77
C GLY A 17 9.85 -22.02 -2.95
N VAL A 18 10.69 -21.38 -3.75
CA VAL A 18 11.51 -22.05 -4.72
C VAL A 18 12.89 -22.29 -4.13
N VAL A 19 13.23 -23.55 -3.96
CA VAL A 19 14.55 -23.96 -3.46
C VAL A 19 15.35 -24.50 -4.63
N VAL A 20 16.59 -24.07 -4.76
CA VAL A 20 17.51 -24.62 -5.75
C VAL A 20 18.29 -25.76 -5.09
N LYS A 21 18.02 -26.99 -5.52
CA LYS A 21 18.74 -28.19 -5.10
C LYS A 21 19.38 -28.81 -6.36
N ASN A 22 20.69 -29.05 -6.32
CA ASN A 22 21.44 -29.65 -7.44
C ASN A 22 21.21 -28.91 -8.78
N GLY A 23 21.17 -27.58 -8.76
CA GLY A 23 20.96 -26.75 -9.95
C GLY A 23 19.52 -26.78 -10.51
N ARG A 24 18.60 -27.48 -9.87
CA ARG A 24 17.18 -27.50 -10.26
C ARG A 24 16.30 -26.77 -9.26
N LYS A 25 15.31 -26.06 -9.78
CA LYS A 25 14.31 -25.39 -8.97
C LYS A 25 13.28 -26.40 -8.47
N HIS A 26 13.06 -26.44 -7.19
CA HIS A 26 12.02 -27.23 -6.53
C HIS A 26 11.09 -26.30 -5.78
N GLN A 27 9.80 -26.61 -5.78
CA GLN A 27 8.82 -25.90 -4.97
C GLN A 27 8.72 -26.61 -3.61
N ASP A 28 8.97 -25.88 -2.55
CA ASP A 28 8.75 -26.33 -1.18
C ASP A 28 7.65 -25.52 -0.51
N ARG A 29 6.99 -26.10 0.48
CA ARG A 29 5.99 -25.43 1.31
C ARG A 29 6.42 -25.49 2.76
N PHE A 30 6.24 -24.39 3.48
CA PHE A 30 6.44 -24.36 4.92
C PHE A 30 5.55 -23.29 5.56
N TRP A 31 5.23 -23.54 6.82
CA TRP A 31 4.41 -22.63 7.60
C TRP A 31 5.28 -21.58 8.25
N ILE A 32 4.80 -20.33 8.24
CA ILE A 32 5.34 -19.27 9.09
C ILE A 32 4.18 -18.65 9.87
N PRO A 33 4.41 -18.32 11.15
CA PRO A 33 3.39 -17.66 11.94
C PRO A 33 2.94 -16.36 11.29
N HIS A 34 1.64 -16.12 11.32
CA HIS A 34 1.08 -14.84 10.91
C HIS A 34 1.34 -13.83 12.03
N THR A 35 2.25 -12.91 11.80
CA THR A 35 2.41 -11.76 12.69
C THR A 35 1.36 -10.73 12.34
N VAL A 36 0.19 -10.82 12.95
CA VAL A 36 -0.73 -9.68 12.99
C VAL A 36 -0.11 -8.64 13.90
N PRO A 37 0.10 -7.42 13.44
CA PRO A 37 0.50 -6.34 14.33
C PRO A 37 -0.49 -6.24 15.49
N ASN A 38 0.01 -6.03 16.67
CA ASN A 38 -0.74 -6.14 17.92
C ASN A 38 -2.10 -5.41 17.87
N SER A 39 -3.18 -6.14 17.99
CA SER A 39 -4.53 -5.79 17.60
C SER A 39 -5.14 -4.57 18.31
N ASP A 40 -4.63 -4.20 19.48
CA ASP A 40 -5.23 -3.12 20.27
C ASP A 40 -4.90 -1.71 19.74
N HIS A 41 -3.84 -1.58 18.95
CA HIS A 41 -3.40 -0.31 18.36
C HIS A 41 -3.73 -0.20 16.85
N THR A 42 -4.30 -1.23 16.25
CA THR A 42 -4.30 -1.41 14.79
C THR A 42 -5.69 -1.44 14.15
N LYS A 43 -6.71 -0.92 14.82
CA LYS A 43 -8.05 -0.85 14.21
C LYS A 43 -8.10 0.08 12.99
N VAL A 44 -7.20 1.05 12.92
CA VAL A 44 -7.13 2.05 11.85
C VAL A 44 -5.85 1.88 11.05
N ALA A 45 -5.95 1.99 9.74
CA ALA A 45 -4.81 2.10 8.85
C ALA A 45 -4.89 3.36 7.99
N TYR A 46 -3.73 3.86 7.60
CA TYR A 46 -3.57 4.95 6.65
C TYR A 46 -2.81 4.41 5.45
N VAL A 47 -3.45 4.34 4.31
CA VAL A 47 -2.81 3.93 3.06
C VAL A 47 -2.55 5.15 2.21
N VAL A 48 -1.29 5.42 1.95
CA VAL A 48 -0.85 6.61 1.22
C VAL A 48 -0.38 6.22 -0.18
N GLY A 49 -1.17 6.64 -1.16
CA GLY A 49 -0.86 6.52 -2.58
C GLY A 49 0.06 7.63 -3.07
N ASN A 50 0.32 7.62 -4.37
CA ASN A 50 1.21 8.58 -5.03
C ASN A 50 0.48 9.61 -5.89
N GLY A 51 -0.84 9.73 -5.74
CA GLY A 51 -1.62 10.75 -6.41
C GLY A 51 -1.25 12.17 -5.97
N ARG A 52 -1.49 13.14 -6.84
CA ARG A 52 -1.10 14.54 -6.60
C ARG A 52 -1.81 15.20 -5.42
N SER A 53 -3.00 14.73 -5.04
CA SER A 53 -3.69 15.20 -3.83
C SER A 53 -2.85 15.01 -2.55
N ARG A 54 -1.84 14.13 -2.63
CA ARG A 54 -0.87 13.94 -1.54
C ARG A 54 0.03 15.17 -1.29
N VAL A 55 0.19 16.06 -2.25
CA VAL A 55 1.09 17.23 -2.12
C VAL A 55 0.64 18.13 -0.98
N ASP A 56 -0.66 18.30 -0.76
CA ASP A 56 -1.19 19.05 0.38
C ASP A 56 -1.10 18.31 1.71
N PHE A 57 -0.65 17.07 1.64
CA PHE A 57 -0.42 16.21 2.81
C PHE A 57 0.76 16.71 3.69
N SER A 58 1.55 17.68 3.26
CA SER A 58 2.75 18.11 3.97
C SER A 58 2.50 18.47 5.44
N GLY A 59 1.42 19.14 5.76
CA GLY A 59 1.04 19.48 7.14
C GLY A 59 0.54 18.25 7.93
N VAL A 60 -0.19 17.36 7.28
CA VAL A 60 -0.70 16.12 7.86
C VAL A 60 0.42 15.09 7.93
N ALA A 61 1.25 14.97 6.90
CA ALA A 61 2.42 14.08 6.87
C ALA A 61 3.44 14.45 7.94
N MET A 62 3.64 15.72 8.21
CA MET A 62 4.53 16.16 9.30
C MET A 62 4.01 15.71 10.66
N LYS A 63 2.71 15.76 10.90
CA LYS A 63 2.11 15.22 12.12
C LYS A 63 2.17 13.69 12.15
N LEU A 64 1.86 13.03 11.05
CA LEU A 64 1.92 11.57 10.93
C LEU A 64 3.37 11.06 11.04
N SER A 65 4.35 11.73 10.40
CA SER A 65 5.76 11.33 10.51
C SER A 65 6.36 11.64 11.88
N PHE A 66 5.93 12.72 12.54
CA PHE A 66 6.34 13.00 13.92
C PHE A 66 5.84 11.93 14.88
N LEU A 67 4.70 11.36 14.62
CA LEU A 67 4.12 10.25 15.39
C LEU A 67 4.81 8.91 15.08
N SER A 68 5.27 8.71 13.84
CA SER A 68 6.02 7.53 13.39
C SER A 68 7.44 7.47 13.97
N THR A 69 8.15 8.58 14.04
CA THR A 69 9.53 8.64 14.56
C THR A 69 9.65 8.43 16.08
N ALA A 70 8.54 8.48 16.80
CA ALA A 70 8.56 8.39 18.26
C ALA A 70 8.59 6.97 18.84
N GLY A 71 8.75 5.91 18.03
CA GLY A 71 8.85 4.57 18.63
C GLY A 71 8.65 3.37 17.73
N GLY A 72 9.29 3.34 16.59
CA GLY A 72 9.45 2.08 15.84
C GLY A 72 8.24 1.70 15.01
N GLY A 73 7.87 2.51 14.06
CA GLY A 73 6.94 2.13 13.02
C GLY A 73 5.46 2.17 13.38
N HIS A 74 5.11 2.68 14.52
CA HIS A 74 3.71 2.92 14.87
C HIS A 74 3.44 4.43 14.84
N PHE A 75 2.27 4.83 14.36
CA PHE A 75 1.77 6.19 14.56
C PHE A 75 1.64 6.45 16.07
N GLY A 76 2.75 6.57 16.77
CA GLY A 76 2.86 6.89 18.17
C GLY A 76 1.80 6.22 19.07
N LYS A 77 1.32 6.91 20.05
CA LYS A 77 0.20 6.47 20.92
C LYS A 77 -1.16 6.39 20.17
N TYR A 78 -1.22 6.78 18.92
CA TYR A 78 -2.47 7.11 18.23
C TYR A 78 -2.81 6.17 17.08
N LYS A 79 -3.12 4.92 17.37
CA LYS A 79 -4.31 4.32 16.76
C LYS A 79 -4.23 3.89 15.29
N GLY A 80 -3.09 3.79 14.62
CA GLY A 80 -3.10 3.33 13.24
C GLY A 80 -1.73 2.95 12.69
N GLN A 81 -1.72 2.15 11.64
CA GLN A 81 -0.53 1.79 10.89
C GLN A 81 -0.54 2.42 9.52
N CYS A 82 0.62 2.73 9.01
CA CYS A 82 0.77 3.36 7.72
C CYS A 82 1.35 2.44 6.67
N TYR A 83 0.73 2.47 5.53
CA TYR A 83 1.11 1.73 4.33
C TYR A 83 1.44 2.71 3.22
N GLY A 84 2.64 2.59 2.67
CA GLY A 84 3.10 3.40 1.56
C GLY A 84 3.23 2.62 0.27
N CYS A 85 3.31 3.34 -0.84
CA CYS A 85 3.36 2.76 -2.18
C CYS A 85 4.62 3.16 -2.93
N ASN A 86 5.36 2.17 -3.44
CA ASN A 86 6.48 2.39 -4.36
C ASN A 86 7.50 3.43 -3.84
N ARG A 87 7.68 4.57 -4.53
CA ARG A 87 8.70 5.59 -4.22
C ARG A 87 8.42 6.47 -3.01
N ILE A 88 7.30 6.31 -2.33
CA ILE A 88 6.97 7.16 -1.18
C ILE A 88 8.07 7.18 -0.10
N TYR A 89 8.88 6.15 -0.02
CA TYR A 89 10.01 6.03 0.90
C TYR A 89 11.04 7.16 0.75
N GLN A 90 11.10 7.80 -0.42
CA GLN A 90 11.99 8.95 -0.66
C GLN A 90 11.53 10.22 0.04
N ASP A 91 10.24 10.35 0.27
CA ASP A 91 9.64 11.53 0.89
C ASP A 91 9.26 11.28 2.35
N TRP A 92 8.96 10.03 2.66
CA TRP A 92 8.38 9.67 3.93
C TRP A 92 8.50 8.17 4.22
N ASN A 93 8.68 7.81 5.50
CA ASN A 93 8.89 6.43 5.93
C ASN A 93 7.59 5.82 6.49
N PRO A 94 6.85 5.00 5.72
CA PRO A 94 5.69 4.27 6.21
C PRO A 94 6.09 3.08 7.09
N ASP A 95 5.18 2.58 7.91
CA ASP A 95 5.38 1.33 8.67
C ASP A 95 5.59 0.13 7.74
N PHE A 96 4.87 0.12 6.62
CA PHE A 96 4.95 -0.90 5.59
C PHE A 96 5.02 -0.26 4.21
N LEU A 97 6.10 -0.50 3.50
CA LEU A 97 6.23 -0.10 2.11
C LEU A 97 5.79 -1.26 1.21
N VAL A 98 4.91 -0.98 0.26
CA VAL A 98 4.51 -1.96 -0.76
C VAL A 98 5.11 -1.57 -2.10
N VAL A 99 5.79 -2.51 -2.75
CA VAL A 99 6.35 -2.34 -4.09
C VAL A 99 5.83 -3.42 -5.03
N THR A 100 5.32 -3.01 -6.18
CA THR A 100 4.80 -3.95 -7.19
C THR A 100 5.59 -3.95 -8.49
N HIS A 101 6.45 -2.96 -8.69
CA HIS A 101 7.32 -2.85 -9.87
C HIS A 101 8.71 -3.43 -9.56
N PRO A 102 9.21 -4.41 -10.33
CA PRO A 102 10.50 -5.05 -10.04
C PRO A 102 11.67 -4.06 -9.99
N GLY A 103 11.82 -3.18 -10.97
CA GLY A 103 12.92 -2.21 -10.98
C GLY A 103 12.89 -1.23 -9.80
N LEU A 104 11.70 -0.90 -9.27
CA LEU A 104 11.60 -0.14 -8.02
C LEU A 104 11.99 -0.98 -6.80
N ALA A 105 11.76 -2.28 -6.84
CA ALA A 105 12.23 -3.17 -5.78
C ALA A 105 13.76 -3.19 -5.72
N ASP A 106 14.42 -3.24 -6.90
CA ASP A 106 15.87 -3.15 -7.01
C ASP A 106 16.38 -1.81 -6.44
N GLU A 107 15.78 -0.68 -6.86
CA GLU A 107 16.11 0.67 -6.35
C GLU A 107 16.00 0.77 -4.83
N ILE A 108 14.92 0.23 -4.23
CA ILE A 108 14.68 0.25 -2.79
C ILE A 108 15.74 -0.54 -2.03
N VAL A 109 16.14 -1.71 -2.53
CA VAL A 109 17.19 -2.53 -1.92
C VAL A 109 18.56 -1.88 -2.09
N GLU A 110 18.90 -1.38 -3.28
CA GLU A 110 20.16 -0.69 -3.55
C GLU A 110 20.32 0.59 -2.71
N SER A 111 19.23 1.25 -2.37
CA SER A 111 19.25 2.43 -1.49
C SER A 111 19.56 2.11 -0.02
N GLY A 112 19.54 0.84 0.38
CA GLY A 112 19.66 0.40 1.77
C GLY A 112 18.36 0.55 2.59
N TYR A 113 17.31 1.10 2.01
CA TYR A 113 16.04 1.32 2.73
C TYR A 113 15.46 0.04 3.34
N ALA A 114 15.54 -1.06 2.60
CA ALA A 114 14.99 -2.35 3.00
C ALA A 114 15.79 -3.07 4.11
N GLU A 115 16.95 -2.56 4.50
CA GLU A 115 17.72 -3.09 5.64
C GLU A 115 17.03 -2.78 6.96
N ASP A 116 16.49 -1.58 7.11
CA ASP A 116 15.90 -1.07 8.34
C ASP A 116 14.36 -1.00 8.31
N ASN A 117 13.74 -1.23 7.14
CA ASN A 117 12.31 -1.01 6.96
C ASN A 117 11.61 -2.23 6.33
N VAL A 118 10.35 -2.42 6.69
CA VAL A 118 9.56 -3.56 6.17
C VAL A 118 9.04 -3.24 4.79
N VAL A 119 9.51 -3.99 3.81
CA VAL A 119 9.10 -3.87 2.41
C VAL A 119 8.35 -5.13 1.97
N PHE A 120 7.14 -4.94 1.44
CA PHE A 120 6.35 -6.00 0.83
C PHE A 120 6.41 -5.90 -0.69
N GLY A 121 6.63 -7.03 -1.33
CA GLY A 121 6.71 -7.12 -2.78
C GLY A 121 6.07 -8.38 -3.34
N ARG A 122 6.07 -8.48 -4.66
CA ARG A 122 5.62 -9.65 -5.38
C ARG A 122 6.66 -10.77 -5.37
N ALA A 123 6.23 -11.97 -5.68
CA ALA A 123 7.08 -13.16 -5.71
C ALA A 123 8.39 -12.94 -6.48
N LYS A 124 8.37 -12.26 -7.64
CA LYS A 124 9.58 -11.97 -8.40
C LYS A 124 10.61 -11.18 -7.58
N SER A 125 10.19 -10.07 -6.97
CA SER A 125 11.08 -9.23 -6.15
C SER A 125 11.57 -9.97 -4.90
N VAL A 126 10.73 -10.78 -4.28
CA VAL A 126 11.15 -11.66 -3.15
C VAL A 126 12.18 -12.68 -3.60
N LEU A 127 12.04 -13.22 -4.83
CA LEU A 127 13.01 -14.15 -5.40
C LEU A 127 14.37 -13.52 -5.67
N GLU A 128 14.39 -12.27 -6.07
CA GLU A 128 15.59 -11.49 -6.36
C GLU A 128 16.23 -10.97 -5.06
N HIS A 129 15.43 -10.57 -4.08
CA HIS A 129 15.85 -9.96 -2.81
C HIS A 129 15.25 -10.66 -1.58
N PRO A 130 15.58 -11.94 -1.33
CA PRO A 130 14.87 -12.77 -0.34
C PRO A 130 15.06 -12.35 1.12
N GLU A 131 16.10 -11.57 1.41
CA GLU A 131 16.41 -11.10 2.77
C GLU A 131 15.79 -9.72 3.07
N HIS A 132 15.45 -8.98 2.01
CA HIS A 132 15.02 -7.58 2.09
C HIS A 132 13.53 -7.39 1.81
N ILE A 133 12.92 -8.26 1.02
CA ILE A 133 11.53 -8.10 0.59
C ILE A 133 10.67 -9.26 1.09
N THR A 134 9.60 -8.91 1.80
CA THR A 134 8.58 -9.84 2.28
C THR A 134 7.50 -10.02 1.22
N LEU A 135 6.94 -11.20 1.12
CA LEU A 135 5.90 -11.49 0.14
C LEU A 135 4.56 -10.86 0.54
N VAL A 136 3.92 -10.18 -0.41
CA VAL A 136 2.50 -9.83 -0.29
C VAL A 136 1.67 -11.12 -0.24
N PRO A 137 0.85 -11.33 0.81
CA PRO A 137 0.03 -12.53 0.94
C PRO A 137 -0.89 -12.72 -0.27
N HIS A 138 -1.00 -13.94 -0.77
CA HIS A 138 -1.86 -14.35 -1.89
C HIS A 138 -1.71 -13.58 -3.21
N ASP A 139 -0.74 -12.68 -3.34
CA ASP A 139 -0.50 -11.76 -4.47
C ASP A 139 -1.79 -11.42 -5.25
N PRO A 140 -2.54 -10.40 -4.86
CA PRO A 140 -3.83 -10.07 -5.46
C PRO A 140 -3.72 -9.60 -6.91
N ARG A 141 -2.50 -9.44 -7.43
CA ARG A 141 -2.17 -8.95 -8.79
C ARG A 141 -2.82 -7.60 -9.12
N MET A 142 -2.88 -6.73 -8.13
CA MET A 142 -3.40 -5.38 -8.24
C MET A 142 -2.26 -4.36 -8.45
N ASN A 143 -2.59 -3.13 -8.80
CA ASN A 143 -1.62 -2.03 -8.74
C ASN A 143 -1.16 -1.77 -7.29
N CYS A 144 -0.10 -0.97 -7.13
CA CYS A 144 0.57 -0.82 -5.84
C CYS A 144 -0.36 -0.26 -4.75
N GLY A 145 -1.13 0.79 -5.03
CA GLY A 145 -2.06 1.38 -4.07
C GLY A 145 -3.14 0.40 -3.62
N ALA A 146 -3.74 -0.32 -4.56
CA ALA A 146 -4.72 -1.36 -4.23
C ALA A 146 -4.08 -2.53 -3.46
N THR A 147 -2.84 -2.91 -3.80
CA THR A 147 -2.11 -3.95 -3.06
C THR A 147 -1.81 -3.52 -1.62
N ALA A 148 -1.43 -2.25 -1.41
CA ALA A 148 -1.23 -1.70 -0.07
C ALA A 148 -2.54 -1.67 0.74
N THR A 149 -3.65 -1.29 0.11
CA THR A 149 -4.99 -1.34 0.72
C THR A 149 -5.40 -2.77 1.08
N TYR A 150 -5.18 -3.71 0.16
CA TYR A 150 -5.40 -5.13 0.42
C TYR A 150 -4.58 -5.62 1.61
N LEU A 151 -3.30 -5.26 1.68
CA LEU A 151 -2.42 -5.65 2.79
C LEU A 151 -2.93 -5.10 4.13
N ALA A 152 -3.41 -3.87 4.16
CA ALA A 152 -4.02 -3.29 5.35
C ALA A 152 -5.28 -4.08 5.79
N CYS A 153 -6.14 -4.46 4.84
CA CYS A 153 -7.28 -5.33 5.13
C CYS A 153 -6.85 -6.70 5.65
N PHE A 154 -5.84 -7.29 5.01
CA PHE A 154 -5.30 -8.60 5.40
C PHE A 154 -4.69 -8.57 6.82
N HIS A 155 -4.09 -7.46 7.23
CA HIS A 155 -3.61 -7.26 8.59
C HIS A 155 -4.74 -7.02 9.62
N GLY A 156 -5.99 -7.00 9.20
CA GLY A 156 -7.16 -6.99 10.08
C GLY A 156 -7.67 -5.61 10.47
N HIS A 157 -7.20 -4.55 9.81
CA HIS A 157 -7.72 -3.20 10.06
C HIS A 157 -9.19 -3.09 9.70
N LYS A 158 -9.95 -2.37 10.53
CA LYS A 158 -11.40 -2.19 10.36
C LYS A 158 -11.80 -0.82 9.83
N LYS A 159 -10.88 0.12 9.81
CA LYS A 159 -11.03 1.44 9.22
C LYS A 159 -9.76 1.80 8.46
N ILE A 160 -9.91 2.15 7.20
CA ILE A 160 -8.79 2.44 6.31
C ILE A 160 -9.00 3.80 5.65
N TYR A 161 -8.10 4.73 5.94
CA TYR A 161 -8.02 6.01 5.25
C TYR A 161 -7.13 5.88 4.01
N LEU A 162 -7.64 6.34 2.88
CA LEU A 162 -6.96 6.32 1.58
C LEU A 162 -6.57 7.75 1.21
N TYR A 163 -5.29 8.07 1.20
CA TYR A 163 -4.76 9.39 0.90
C TYR A 163 -3.88 9.36 -0.34
N GLY A 164 -4.03 10.33 -1.27
CA GLY A 164 -3.34 10.29 -2.55
C GLY A 164 -3.87 9.19 -3.50
N PHE A 165 -5.14 8.86 -3.37
CA PHE A 165 -5.86 7.92 -4.22
C PHE A 165 -6.72 8.68 -5.22
N ASP A 166 -6.06 9.50 -6.03
CA ASP A 166 -6.74 10.37 -6.99
C ASP A 166 -7.26 9.57 -8.18
N ASN A 167 -8.36 10.06 -8.74
CA ASN A 167 -8.80 9.68 -10.06
C ASN A 167 -8.02 10.42 -11.13
N GLN A 168 -8.43 10.25 -12.38
CA GLN A 168 -7.84 10.99 -13.48
C GLN A 168 -7.84 12.48 -13.24
N ASN A 169 -6.83 13.10 -13.75
CA ASN A 169 -6.71 14.54 -13.88
C ASN A 169 -7.83 15.12 -14.74
N THR A 170 -8.10 16.39 -14.49
CA THR A 170 -8.75 17.29 -15.47
C THR A 170 -8.02 17.30 -16.81
N ASN A 171 -6.77 16.83 -16.87
CA ASN A 171 -6.01 16.60 -18.10
C ASN A 171 -5.73 15.09 -18.27
N PRO A 172 -6.46 14.37 -19.12
CA PRO A 172 -6.32 12.93 -19.30
C PRO A 172 -4.99 12.49 -19.93
N THR A 173 -4.18 13.44 -20.38
CA THR A 173 -2.86 13.14 -20.97
C THR A 173 -1.72 13.14 -19.97
N MET A 174 -1.95 13.54 -18.73
CA MET A 174 -0.90 13.60 -17.71
C MET A 174 -1.09 12.50 -16.66
N ASN A 175 0.00 11.87 -16.27
CA ASN A 175 0.00 10.92 -15.17
C ASN A 175 -0.25 11.66 -13.84
N ASN A 176 -1.34 11.31 -13.15
CA ASN A 176 -1.68 11.86 -11.84
C ASN A 176 -0.87 11.20 -10.72
N ASN A 177 0.44 11.41 -10.76
CA ASN A 177 1.37 10.83 -9.81
C ASN A 177 2.45 11.89 -9.45
N VAL A 178 2.80 12.02 -8.19
CA VAL A 178 3.80 12.99 -7.72
C VAL A 178 5.20 12.70 -8.28
N TYR A 179 5.46 11.46 -8.71
CA TYR A 179 6.72 11.04 -9.33
C TYR A 179 6.65 11.01 -10.86
N ALA A 180 5.61 11.58 -11.49
CA ALA A 180 5.48 11.62 -12.94
C ALA A 180 6.72 12.28 -13.57
N GLY A 181 7.23 11.65 -14.65
CA GLY A 181 8.45 12.10 -15.33
C GLY A 181 9.75 11.54 -14.73
N THR A 182 9.66 10.64 -13.74
CA THR A 182 10.83 9.91 -13.23
C THR A 182 10.97 8.55 -13.94
N GLU A 183 12.07 7.83 -13.70
CA GLU A 183 12.46 6.62 -14.43
C GLU A 183 11.35 5.57 -14.59
N PHE A 184 10.56 5.33 -13.53
CA PHE A 184 9.51 4.31 -13.55
C PHE A 184 8.09 4.88 -13.71
N TYR A 185 7.98 6.19 -13.91
CA TYR A 185 6.70 6.90 -14.02
C TYR A 185 6.73 7.87 -15.19
N GLY A 186 6.19 7.46 -16.33
CA GLY A 186 6.05 8.33 -17.50
C GLY A 186 5.32 9.63 -17.16
N GLN A 187 5.61 10.70 -17.88
CA GLN A 187 4.87 11.96 -17.76
C GLN A 187 3.42 11.83 -18.23
N VAL A 188 3.19 10.94 -19.20
CA VAL A 188 1.91 10.71 -19.84
C VAL A 188 1.40 9.35 -19.39
N ASP A 189 0.11 9.26 -19.07
CA ASP A 189 -0.55 7.98 -18.83
C ASP A 189 -0.94 7.35 -20.17
N GLU A 190 -0.03 6.53 -20.71
CA GLU A 190 -0.25 5.83 -21.98
C GLU A 190 -1.27 4.68 -21.88
N ASN A 191 -1.64 4.28 -20.65
CA ASN A 191 -2.31 3.01 -20.43
C ASN A 191 -3.76 3.08 -19.97
N GLN A 192 -4.40 4.23 -19.89
CA GLN A 192 -5.78 4.34 -19.36
C GLN A 192 -5.97 3.56 -18.04
N GLY A 193 -4.97 3.60 -17.16
CA GLY A 193 -4.87 2.75 -15.98
C GLY A 193 -5.98 2.89 -14.94
N ASP A 194 -6.79 3.93 -15.05
CA ASP A 194 -7.83 4.26 -14.08
C ASP A 194 -8.92 3.22 -13.97
N GLN A 195 -9.35 2.63 -15.07
CA GLN A 195 -10.40 1.61 -15.03
C GLN A 195 -9.94 0.36 -14.28
N VAL A 196 -8.68 -0.03 -14.47
CA VAL A 196 -8.10 -1.17 -13.76
C VAL A 196 -7.96 -0.85 -12.27
N TRP A 197 -7.51 0.36 -11.94
CA TRP A 197 -7.34 0.80 -10.56
C TRP A 197 -8.70 0.91 -9.84
N ILE A 198 -9.70 1.53 -10.45
CA ILE A 198 -11.07 1.63 -9.93
C ILE A 198 -11.66 0.24 -9.67
N SER A 199 -11.48 -0.67 -10.63
CA SER A 199 -11.93 -2.06 -10.52
C SER A 199 -11.22 -2.82 -9.39
N ASN A 200 -9.91 -2.65 -9.23
CA ASN A 200 -9.15 -3.26 -8.16
C ASN A 200 -9.62 -2.80 -6.78
N MET A 201 -9.81 -1.49 -6.60
CA MET A 201 -10.33 -0.94 -5.35
C MET A 201 -11.74 -1.42 -5.05
N LYS A 202 -12.61 -1.42 -6.06
CA LYS A 202 -13.98 -1.96 -5.90
C LYS A 202 -13.94 -3.41 -5.43
N ARG A 203 -13.09 -4.25 -6.02
CA ARG A 203 -12.94 -5.65 -5.58
C ARG A 203 -12.53 -5.76 -4.12
N ILE A 204 -11.67 -4.85 -3.62
CA ILE A 204 -11.30 -4.80 -2.21
C ILE A 204 -12.51 -4.42 -1.35
N PHE A 205 -13.24 -3.36 -1.71
CA PHE A 205 -14.43 -2.92 -0.96
C PHE A 205 -15.50 -4.02 -0.87
N ASP A 206 -15.72 -4.72 -1.98
CA ASP A 206 -16.70 -5.83 -2.03
C ASP A 206 -16.23 -7.04 -1.19
N THR A 207 -14.92 -7.33 -1.19
CA THR A 207 -14.34 -8.47 -0.45
C THR A 207 -14.33 -8.23 1.05
N TYR A 208 -13.95 -7.02 1.47
CA TYR A 208 -13.84 -6.63 2.87
C TYR A 208 -14.99 -5.72 3.27
N ASN A 209 -16.21 -6.24 3.18
CA ASN A 209 -17.45 -5.50 3.39
C ASN A 209 -17.69 -5.03 4.84
N ASP A 210 -16.90 -5.52 5.79
CA ASP A 210 -16.88 -5.16 7.21
C ASP A 210 -15.78 -4.13 7.57
N VAL A 211 -15.05 -3.62 6.57
CA VAL A 211 -14.04 -2.57 6.71
C VAL A 211 -14.61 -1.24 6.22
N ASP A 212 -14.45 -0.17 7.00
CA ASP A 212 -14.83 1.20 6.64
C ASP A 212 -13.68 1.85 5.84
N PHE A 213 -13.92 2.13 4.56
CA PHE A 213 -12.96 2.78 3.68
C PHE A 213 -13.30 4.26 3.51
N VAL A 214 -12.33 5.12 3.80
CA VAL A 214 -12.49 6.57 3.75
C VAL A 214 -11.45 7.15 2.80
N ARG A 215 -11.86 7.59 1.62
CA ARG A 215 -10.99 8.32 0.71
C ARG A 215 -10.90 9.78 1.14
N VAL A 216 -9.68 10.25 1.36
CA VAL A 216 -9.43 11.66 1.67
C VAL A 216 -9.14 12.40 0.37
N VAL A 217 -9.91 13.46 0.13
CA VAL A 217 -9.76 14.35 -1.03
C VAL A 217 -9.37 15.74 -0.55
N THR A 218 -8.38 16.35 -1.19
CA THR A 218 -7.92 17.69 -0.84
C THR A 218 -8.85 18.77 -1.33
N ASP A 219 -8.95 19.86 -0.59
CA ASP A 219 -9.74 21.03 -0.99
C ASP A 219 -9.18 21.60 -2.29
N GLY A 220 -10.07 21.84 -3.24
CA GLY A 220 -9.73 22.33 -4.58
C GLY A 220 -9.34 21.24 -5.59
N MET A 221 -9.15 19.99 -5.16
CA MET A 221 -8.98 18.80 -6.00
C MET A 221 -10.19 17.88 -5.83
N GLU A 222 -11.39 18.44 -5.75
CA GLU A 222 -12.63 17.68 -5.61
C GLU A 222 -12.86 16.87 -6.88
N GLU A 223 -12.39 15.64 -6.83
CA GLU A 223 -12.66 14.68 -7.89
C GLU A 223 -14.01 14.03 -7.66
N GLU A 224 -14.72 13.86 -8.74
CA GLU A 224 -15.97 13.12 -8.70
C GLU A 224 -15.70 11.68 -8.27
N MET A 225 -16.53 11.19 -7.36
CA MET A 225 -16.43 9.79 -6.90
C MET A 225 -16.63 8.85 -8.10
N PRO A 226 -15.75 7.86 -8.32
CA PRO A 226 -15.95 6.89 -9.39
C PRO A 226 -17.33 6.23 -9.31
N GLU A 227 -18.01 6.13 -10.43
CA GLU A 227 -19.36 5.56 -10.50
C GLU A 227 -19.43 4.16 -9.87
N ALA A 228 -18.39 3.34 -10.09
CA ALA A 228 -18.30 1.99 -9.56
C ALA A 228 -18.27 1.92 -8.02
N TRP A 229 -17.89 3.01 -7.34
CA TRP A 229 -17.75 3.05 -5.88
C TRP A 229 -18.98 3.64 -5.17
N LYS A 230 -19.83 4.38 -5.88
CA LYS A 230 -21.04 5.01 -5.30
C LYS A 230 -21.97 4.03 -4.59
N TRP A 231 -21.92 2.77 -4.98
CA TRP A 231 -22.77 1.71 -4.43
C TRP A 231 -22.09 0.87 -3.33
N CYS A 232 -20.83 1.15 -3.01
CA CYS A 232 -20.12 0.47 -1.94
C CYS A 232 -20.54 1.08 -0.59
N LYS A 233 -21.30 0.33 0.20
CA LYS A 233 -21.86 0.80 1.47
C LYS A 233 -20.81 1.12 2.54
N ASN A 234 -19.65 0.52 2.41
CA ASN A 234 -18.52 0.63 3.32
C ASN A 234 -17.45 1.62 2.79
N PHE A 235 -17.79 2.44 1.80
CA PHE A 235 -16.90 3.44 1.23
C PHE A 235 -17.53 4.83 1.28
N ARG A 236 -16.72 5.83 1.63
CA ARG A 236 -17.10 7.25 1.61
C ARG A 236 -15.90 8.15 1.32
N GLN A 237 -16.17 9.42 1.03
CA GLN A 237 -15.14 10.44 0.87
C GLN A 237 -15.24 11.50 1.96
N LEU A 238 -14.10 12.00 2.40
CA LEU A 238 -13.96 13.14 3.29
C LEU A 238 -13.02 14.18 2.69
N LYS A 239 -13.25 15.43 2.99
CA LYS A 239 -12.27 16.50 2.76
C LYS A 239 -11.13 16.39 3.78
N THR A 240 -9.96 16.91 3.41
CA THR A 240 -8.78 16.85 4.28
C THR A 240 -9.04 17.40 5.68
N TRP A 241 -9.78 18.50 5.79
CA TRP A 241 -10.10 19.10 7.09
C TRP A 241 -10.99 18.20 7.95
N ASP A 242 -12.02 17.62 7.36
CA ASP A 242 -12.92 16.68 8.06
C ASP A 242 -12.16 15.41 8.47
N PHE A 243 -11.21 14.96 7.63
CA PHE A 243 -10.33 13.84 7.96
C PHE A 243 -9.44 14.15 9.17
N VAL A 244 -8.83 15.33 9.24
CA VAL A 244 -7.99 15.74 10.39
C VAL A 244 -8.80 15.71 11.68
N ILE A 245 -10.05 16.19 11.63
CA ILE A 245 -10.96 16.17 12.79
C ILE A 245 -11.36 14.74 13.15
N GLU A 246 -11.76 13.93 12.16
CA GLU A 246 -12.23 12.55 12.39
C GLU A 246 -11.11 11.62 12.86
N ALA A 247 -9.92 11.79 12.33
CA ALA A 247 -8.74 11.00 12.69
C ALA A 247 -8.08 11.46 14.00
N ASP A 248 -8.48 12.60 14.53
CA ASP A 248 -7.94 13.20 15.76
C ASP A 248 -6.41 13.42 15.67
N ILE A 249 -5.96 14.07 14.58
CA ILE A 249 -4.55 14.36 14.24
C ILE A 249 -4.29 15.84 13.96
#